data_7f1f57af4ad58720725ca5fa265b04d1
#
_entry.id   7f1f57af4ad58720725ca5fa265b04d1
#
_cell.length_a   1.000
_cell.length_b   1.000
_cell.length_c   1.000
_cell.angle_alpha   90.00
_cell.angle_beta   90.00
_cell.angle_gamma   90.00
#
_symmetry.space_group_name_H-M   'P 1'
#
loop_
_entity.id
_entity.type
_entity.pdbx_description
1 polymer ?
#
loop_
_entity_poly.entity_id
_entity_poly.type
_entity_poly.pdbx_seq_one_letter_code
_entity_poly.pdbx_strand_id
1 'polypeptide(L)'
;MKKNSIFRSLPFKLLVGVIAGVLVGLLLSSTDGNAFSRAILNIVVTLKYILNQIINFCIPLIIIAFIAPSITQMGKNASKLLLIAVTIAYTSSVGAAFFSTASGYLLIPHLSISSTADGLKELPAAVFELSIPQIMPVMSALVFSIMIGLAAAWTKAELISNILEEFQKIVLAIVSRIMIPILPFFIGLTFCGLSYEGSITKQVPVFLKIIIIVLIGHYIWMTLLYTIAGLYSKKNPIEVIRHYGPAYLTSIGTMSSAATLAVALQCAGKSNVLRKDMVSFGIPLFANIHLCGSVLTEVFFCMTVSKILYGTIPSAGTMILFCVLLGIFAIGAPGVPGGTVMASLGLITGVLGFNDTGTALMLTIFALQDSFGTACNVTGDGALTLILTGYTERHGIKEGTDN
;
A
#
# COMPACT_ATOMS: atom_id res chain seq x y z
N MET A 1 25.10 5.35 15.38
CA MET A 1 23.65 5.18 15.13
C MET A 1 22.89 6.07 16.10
N LYS A 2 22.20 7.11 15.61
CA LYS A 2 21.53 8.10 16.47
C LYS A 2 20.29 7.47 17.12
N LYS A 3 20.29 7.39 18.46
CA LYS A 3 19.25 6.87 19.34
C LYS A 3 17.86 7.58 19.22
N ASN A 4 17.74 8.63 18.39
CA ASN A 4 16.54 9.48 18.26
C ASN A 4 15.65 9.15 17.04
N SER A 5 15.85 8.01 16.34
CA SER A 5 15.13 7.79 15.07
C SER A 5 13.74 7.16 15.25
N ILE A 6 13.50 6.37 16.31
CA ILE A 6 12.24 5.63 16.51
C ILE A 6 11.07 6.60 16.75
N PHE A 7 11.24 7.60 17.63
CA PHE A 7 10.20 8.59 17.94
C PHE A 7 9.83 9.52 16.77
N ARG A 8 10.70 9.62 15.76
CA ARG A 8 10.46 10.39 14.54
C ARG A 8 9.90 9.55 13.39
N SER A 9 9.86 8.23 13.55
CA SER A 9 9.34 7.34 12.52
C SER A 9 7.84 7.52 12.34
N LEU A 10 7.37 7.36 11.10
CA LEU A 10 5.93 7.45 10.80
C LEU A 10 5.12 6.42 11.58
N PRO A 11 5.52 5.11 11.69
CA PRO A 11 4.78 4.14 12.49
C PRO A 11 4.54 4.58 13.92
N PHE A 12 5.56 5.16 14.56
CA PHE A 12 5.43 5.68 15.93
C PHE A 12 4.43 6.84 16.03
N LYS A 13 4.49 7.79 15.09
CA LYS A 13 3.55 8.93 15.04
C LYS A 13 2.11 8.46 14.79
N LEU A 14 1.91 7.46 13.93
CA LEU A 14 0.60 6.86 13.66
C LEU A 14 0.04 6.18 14.90
N LEU A 15 0.87 5.38 15.59
CA LEU A 15 0.48 4.72 16.85
C LEU A 15 0.10 5.74 17.93
N VAL A 16 0.89 6.80 18.09
CA VAL A 16 0.57 7.90 19.01
C VAL A 16 -0.74 8.58 18.62
N GLY A 17 -0.97 8.83 17.32
CA GLY A 17 -2.23 9.37 16.81
C GLY A 17 -3.43 8.49 17.18
N VAL A 18 -3.33 7.17 16.96
CA VAL A 18 -4.38 6.21 17.34
C VAL A 18 -4.65 6.24 18.84
N ILE A 19 -3.62 6.09 19.67
CA ILE A 19 -3.77 6.05 21.13
C ILE A 19 -4.39 7.37 21.64
N ALA A 20 -3.87 8.51 21.19
CA ALA A 20 -4.40 9.82 21.57
C ALA A 20 -5.86 9.98 21.11
N GLY A 21 -6.18 9.61 19.88
CA GLY A 21 -7.54 9.63 19.35
C GLY A 21 -8.50 8.78 20.18
N VAL A 22 -8.11 7.55 20.48
CA VAL A 22 -8.92 6.63 21.31
C VAL A 22 -9.18 7.23 22.70
N LEU A 23 -8.14 7.70 23.38
CA LEU A 23 -8.28 8.25 24.73
C LEU A 23 -9.18 9.50 24.73
N VAL A 24 -8.98 10.41 23.79
CA VAL A 24 -9.83 11.62 23.66
C VAL A 24 -11.28 11.23 23.35
N GLY A 25 -11.49 10.32 22.42
CA GLY A 25 -12.84 9.85 22.06
C GLY A 25 -13.59 9.19 23.23
N LEU A 26 -12.91 8.35 24.01
CA LEU A 26 -13.49 7.74 25.23
C LEU A 26 -13.84 8.80 26.28
N LEU A 27 -12.95 9.78 26.49
CA LEU A 27 -13.22 10.90 27.42
C LEU A 27 -14.44 11.71 26.96
N LEU A 28 -14.53 12.04 25.68
CA LEU A 28 -15.68 12.77 25.13
C LEU A 28 -16.97 11.95 25.22
N SER A 29 -16.88 10.62 25.02
CA SER A 29 -18.01 9.70 25.16
C SER A 29 -18.51 9.59 26.60
N SER A 30 -17.60 9.63 27.60
CA SER A 30 -17.96 9.56 29.02
C SER A 30 -18.56 10.86 29.55
N THR A 31 -18.26 12.00 28.92
CA THR A 31 -18.76 13.34 29.26
C THR A 31 -19.81 13.85 28.27
N ASP A 32 -20.49 12.94 27.61
CA ASP A 32 -21.54 13.22 26.64
C ASP A 32 -22.67 14.04 27.29
N GLY A 33 -23.18 15.05 26.54
CA GLY A 33 -24.15 16.01 27.07
C GLY A 33 -23.54 17.31 27.61
N ASN A 34 -22.21 17.36 27.86
CA ASN A 34 -21.53 18.59 28.25
C ASN A 34 -21.26 19.48 27.01
N ALA A 35 -21.60 20.77 27.07
CA ALA A 35 -21.40 21.73 26.00
C ALA A 35 -19.92 21.82 25.57
N PHE A 36 -18.97 21.68 26.48
CA PHE A 36 -17.54 21.66 26.16
C PHE A 36 -17.13 20.46 25.38
N SER A 37 -17.57 19.25 25.76
CA SER A 37 -17.29 17.99 25.03
C SER A 37 -17.87 18.01 23.61
N ARG A 38 -19.07 18.57 23.46
CA ARG A 38 -19.73 18.74 22.16
C ARG A 38 -18.94 19.73 21.27
N ALA A 39 -18.45 20.83 21.84
CA ALA A 39 -17.61 21.79 21.09
C ALA A 39 -16.29 21.16 20.59
N ILE A 40 -15.60 20.38 21.42
CA ILE A 40 -14.40 19.66 21.01
C ILE A 40 -14.73 18.65 19.90
N LEU A 41 -15.82 17.88 20.04
CA LEU A 41 -16.21 16.88 19.04
C LEU A 41 -16.53 17.54 17.69
N ASN A 42 -17.20 18.69 17.69
CA ASN A 42 -17.44 19.47 16.47
C ASN A 42 -16.12 19.89 15.78
N ILE A 43 -15.12 20.30 16.56
CA ILE A 43 -13.78 20.63 16.03
C ILE A 43 -13.13 19.37 15.43
N VAL A 44 -13.17 18.24 16.14
CA VAL A 44 -12.62 16.95 15.66
C VAL A 44 -13.25 16.54 14.33
N VAL A 45 -14.59 16.58 14.23
CA VAL A 45 -15.30 16.21 13.01
C VAL A 45 -14.98 17.16 11.86
N THR A 46 -14.94 18.48 12.14
CA THR A 46 -14.63 19.50 11.13
C THR A 46 -13.19 19.36 10.61
N LEU A 47 -12.21 19.18 11.50
CA LEU A 47 -10.82 18.98 11.09
C LEU A 47 -10.64 17.68 10.30
N LYS A 48 -11.26 16.57 10.73
CA LYS A 48 -11.27 15.31 9.99
C LYS A 48 -11.82 15.52 8.57
N TYR A 49 -12.95 16.24 8.44
CA TYR A 49 -13.56 16.56 7.15
C TYR A 49 -12.58 17.33 6.25
N ILE A 50 -11.96 18.41 6.74
CA ILE A 50 -11.01 19.22 5.96
C ILE A 50 -9.81 18.39 5.51
N LEU A 51 -9.21 17.59 6.40
CA LEU A 51 -8.07 16.75 6.06
C LEU A 51 -8.46 15.70 5.00
N ASN A 52 -9.66 15.14 5.09
CA ASN A 52 -10.19 14.21 4.10
C ASN A 52 -10.36 14.87 2.71
N GLN A 53 -10.84 16.11 2.67
CA GLN A 53 -10.94 16.86 1.40
C GLN A 53 -9.57 17.06 0.73
N ILE A 54 -8.53 17.38 1.53
CA ILE A 54 -7.15 17.53 1.02
C ILE A 54 -6.66 16.19 0.45
N ILE A 55 -6.86 15.08 1.17
CA ILE A 55 -6.47 13.74 0.72
C ILE A 55 -7.18 13.41 -0.59
N ASN A 56 -8.51 13.55 -0.63
CA ASN A 56 -9.32 13.24 -1.80
C ASN A 56 -8.93 14.09 -3.03
N PHE A 57 -8.62 15.38 -2.84
CA PHE A 57 -8.13 16.24 -3.93
C PHE A 57 -6.82 15.70 -4.55
N CYS A 58 -5.92 15.14 -3.75
CA CYS A 58 -4.64 14.62 -4.23
C CYS A 58 -4.76 13.29 -4.98
N ILE A 59 -5.85 12.52 -4.81
CA ILE A 59 -5.97 11.17 -5.40
C ILE A 59 -5.80 11.18 -6.93
N PRO A 60 -6.53 11.98 -7.73
CA PRO A 60 -6.34 12.00 -9.19
C PRO A 60 -4.93 12.42 -9.61
N LEU A 61 -4.32 13.36 -8.88
CA LEU A 61 -2.95 13.80 -9.15
C LEU A 61 -1.96 12.65 -8.97
N ILE A 62 -2.11 11.86 -7.89
CA ILE A 62 -1.28 10.69 -7.60
C ILE A 62 -1.42 9.65 -8.72
N ILE A 63 -2.65 9.34 -9.13
CA ILE A 63 -2.93 8.37 -10.19
C ILE A 63 -2.21 8.78 -11.48
N ILE A 64 -2.38 10.02 -11.92
CA ILE A 64 -1.76 10.52 -13.16
C ILE A 64 -0.24 10.49 -13.02
N ALA A 65 0.30 11.01 -11.92
CA ALA A 65 1.73 11.16 -11.70
C ALA A 65 2.49 9.83 -11.61
N PHE A 66 1.85 8.74 -11.17
CA PHE A 66 2.55 7.47 -11.01
C PHE A 66 2.24 6.47 -12.13
N ILE A 67 1.02 6.45 -12.67
CA ILE A 67 0.64 5.49 -13.70
C ILE A 67 1.11 5.89 -15.09
N ALA A 68 0.87 7.14 -15.50
CA ALA A 68 1.21 7.57 -16.85
C ALA A 68 2.72 7.47 -17.16
N PRO A 69 3.65 8.00 -16.31
CA PRO A 69 5.08 7.86 -16.59
C PRO A 69 5.56 6.40 -16.51
N SER A 70 5.01 5.59 -15.59
CA SER A 70 5.37 4.16 -15.50
C SER A 70 5.06 3.42 -16.80
N ILE A 71 3.88 3.62 -17.38
CA ILE A 71 3.50 3.03 -18.68
C ILE A 71 4.40 3.56 -19.81
N THR A 72 4.69 4.86 -19.82
CA THR A 72 5.55 5.47 -20.84
C THR A 72 6.97 4.91 -20.80
N GLN A 73 7.55 4.76 -19.61
CA GLN A 73 8.91 4.21 -19.44
C GLN A 73 8.97 2.73 -19.87
N MET A 74 7.94 1.93 -19.58
CA MET A 74 7.85 0.55 -20.05
C MET A 74 7.91 0.44 -21.58
N GLY A 75 7.32 1.40 -22.31
CA GLY A 75 7.31 1.40 -23.77
C GLY A 75 8.62 1.87 -24.43
N LYS A 76 9.40 2.73 -23.76
CA LYS A 76 10.59 3.39 -24.35
C LYS A 76 11.87 2.53 -24.36
N ASN A 77 12.09 1.74 -23.29
CA ASN A 77 13.37 1.06 -23.04
C ASN A 77 13.19 -0.44 -22.74
N ALA A 78 12.12 -1.05 -23.26
CA ALA A 78 11.85 -2.46 -22.98
C ALA A 78 12.91 -3.36 -23.59
N SER A 79 14.08 -3.45 -22.97
CA SER A 79 14.90 -4.65 -23.15
C SER A 79 14.03 -5.85 -22.78
N LYS A 80 14.21 -6.96 -23.47
CA LYS A 80 13.46 -8.21 -23.20
C LYS A 80 13.52 -8.57 -21.71
N LEU A 81 14.64 -8.29 -21.06
CA LEU A 81 14.85 -8.55 -19.64
C LEU A 81 13.97 -7.67 -18.73
N LEU A 82 13.82 -6.38 -19.06
CA LEU A 82 12.94 -5.45 -18.33
C LEU A 82 11.48 -5.90 -18.44
N LEU A 83 11.01 -6.25 -19.64
CA LEU A 83 9.65 -6.74 -19.83
C LEU A 83 9.37 -8.00 -19.00
N ILE A 84 10.32 -8.92 -18.94
CA ILE A 84 10.23 -10.14 -18.12
C ILE A 84 10.19 -9.79 -16.64
N ALA A 85 11.07 -8.90 -16.17
CA ALA A 85 11.08 -8.47 -14.77
C ALA A 85 9.75 -7.84 -14.36
N VAL A 86 9.20 -6.92 -15.18
CA VAL A 86 7.88 -6.31 -14.94
C VAL A 86 6.77 -7.36 -14.94
N THR A 87 6.79 -8.31 -15.86
CA THR A 87 5.81 -9.40 -15.92
C THR A 87 5.85 -10.26 -14.65
N ILE A 88 7.05 -10.60 -14.17
CA ILE A 88 7.23 -11.38 -12.94
C ILE A 88 6.72 -10.59 -11.74
N ALA A 89 7.05 -9.30 -11.62
CA ALA A 89 6.59 -8.44 -10.52
C ALA A 89 5.07 -8.28 -10.53
N TYR A 90 4.47 -8.03 -11.69
CA TYR A 90 3.02 -7.95 -11.88
C TYR A 90 2.34 -9.26 -11.47
N THR A 91 2.81 -10.37 -12.02
CA THR A 91 2.24 -11.71 -11.74
C THR A 91 2.32 -12.05 -10.27
N SER A 92 3.44 -11.71 -9.60
CA SER A 92 3.60 -11.91 -8.16
C SER A 92 2.61 -11.05 -7.37
N SER A 93 2.49 -9.76 -7.67
CA SER A 93 1.58 -8.85 -6.96
C SER A 93 0.12 -9.25 -7.15
N VAL A 94 -0.30 -9.58 -8.38
CA VAL A 94 -1.67 -10.07 -8.68
C VAL A 94 -1.92 -11.44 -8.05
N GLY A 95 -0.92 -12.32 -8.07
CA GLY A 95 -1.00 -13.62 -7.38
C GLY A 95 -1.21 -13.46 -5.87
N ALA A 96 -0.50 -12.53 -5.22
CA ALA A 96 -0.69 -12.18 -3.82
C ALA A 96 -2.09 -11.62 -3.54
N ALA A 97 -2.62 -10.78 -4.46
CA ALA A 97 -3.98 -10.27 -4.41
C ALA A 97 -5.02 -11.39 -4.46
N PHE A 98 -4.88 -12.32 -5.39
CA PHE A 98 -5.79 -13.49 -5.49
C PHE A 98 -5.66 -14.44 -4.31
N PHE A 99 -4.46 -14.68 -3.81
CA PHE A 99 -4.24 -15.45 -2.59
C PHE A 99 -4.95 -14.80 -1.40
N SER A 100 -4.82 -13.48 -1.25
CA SER A 100 -5.49 -12.71 -0.22
C SER A 100 -7.02 -12.74 -0.37
N THR A 101 -7.53 -12.61 -1.59
CA THR A 101 -8.98 -12.71 -1.90
C THR A 101 -9.53 -14.08 -1.51
N ALA A 102 -8.85 -15.15 -1.91
CA ALA A 102 -9.26 -16.53 -1.55
C ALA A 102 -9.26 -16.72 -0.03
N SER A 103 -8.19 -16.26 0.64
CA SER A 103 -8.10 -16.28 2.10
C SER A 103 -9.21 -15.44 2.75
N GLY A 104 -9.56 -14.29 2.18
CA GLY A 104 -10.65 -13.43 2.64
C GLY A 104 -12.00 -14.12 2.57
N TYR A 105 -12.35 -14.75 1.45
CA TYR A 105 -13.59 -15.52 1.33
C TYR A 105 -13.66 -16.71 2.29
N LEU A 106 -12.50 -17.35 2.55
CA LEU A 106 -12.44 -18.50 3.45
C LEU A 106 -12.53 -18.09 4.93
N LEU A 107 -11.85 -17.04 5.32
CA LEU A 107 -11.64 -16.74 6.75
C LEU A 107 -12.60 -15.67 7.29
N ILE A 108 -12.93 -14.62 6.51
CA ILE A 108 -13.75 -13.50 6.99
C ILE A 108 -15.17 -13.95 7.46
N PRO A 109 -15.86 -14.90 6.82
CA PRO A 109 -17.15 -15.39 7.30
C PRO A 109 -17.11 -16.03 8.69
N HIS A 110 -15.95 -16.57 9.09
CA HIS A 110 -15.73 -17.20 10.40
C HIS A 110 -15.23 -16.22 11.48
N LEU A 111 -14.91 -15.00 11.11
CA LEU A 111 -14.62 -13.94 12.05
C LEU A 111 -15.94 -13.41 12.60
N SER A 112 -16.11 -13.40 13.92
CA SER A 112 -17.30 -12.82 14.58
C SER A 112 -17.30 -11.30 14.40
N ILE A 113 -17.55 -10.86 13.16
CA ILE A 113 -17.69 -9.46 12.80
C ILE A 113 -19.14 -9.10 12.98
N SER A 114 -19.48 -8.47 14.11
CA SER A 114 -20.78 -7.85 14.29
C SER A 114 -20.85 -6.59 13.40
N SER A 115 -21.86 -6.52 12.55
CA SER A 115 -22.18 -5.25 11.87
C SER A 115 -22.49 -4.20 12.94
N THR A 116 -21.74 -3.11 12.94
CA THR A 116 -21.68 -2.16 14.05
C THR A 116 -22.85 -1.17 14.08
N ALA A 117 -23.92 -1.41 13.34
CA ALA A 117 -24.99 -0.41 13.15
C ALA A 117 -25.90 -0.21 14.38
N ASP A 118 -25.99 -1.16 15.32
CA ASP A 118 -26.90 -1.05 16.45
C ASP A 118 -26.23 -0.48 17.70
N GLY A 119 -26.75 0.65 18.18
CA GLY A 119 -26.39 1.25 19.47
C GLY A 119 -25.13 2.11 19.46
N LEU A 120 -24.71 2.62 18.31
CA LEU A 120 -23.64 3.62 18.20
C LEU A 120 -24.19 5.03 18.45
N LYS A 121 -23.37 5.86 19.08
CA LYS A 121 -23.66 7.30 19.19
C LYS A 121 -23.44 7.99 17.85
N GLU A 122 -24.30 8.93 17.52
CA GLU A 122 -24.12 9.73 16.31
C GLU A 122 -23.07 10.82 16.49
N LEU A 123 -22.20 11.00 15.50
CA LEU A 123 -21.28 12.12 15.42
C LEU A 123 -22.05 13.39 15.02
N PRO A 124 -21.72 14.55 15.59
CA PRO A 124 -22.30 15.81 15.13
C PRO A 124 -21.82 16.14 13.71
N ALA A 125 -22.57 16.96 13.01
CA ALA A 125 -22.16 17.52 11.73
C ALA A 125 -20.93 18.42 11.89
N ALA A 126 -20.13 18.57 10.81
CA ALA A 126 -19.06 19.54 10.76
C ALA A 126 -19.60 20.97 10.98
N VAL A 127 -18.84 21.83 11.68
CA VAL A 127 -19.25 23.22 11.94
C VAL A 127 -19.34 24.02 10.64
N PHE A 128 -18.45 23.74 9.71
CA PHE A 128 -18.49 24.25 8.35
C PHE A 128 -17.89 23.23 7.38
N GLU A 129 -18.33 23.29 6.14
CA GLU A 129 -17.88 22.42 5.08
C GLU A 129 -17.03 23.21 4.08
N LEU A 130 -15.77 22.80 3.92
CA LEU A 130 -14.88 23.29 2.87
C LEU A 130 -14.83 22.23 1.77
N SER A 131 -15.71 22.33 0.78
CA SER A 131 -15.69 21.42 -0.36
C SER A 131 -14.51 21.78 -1.27
N ILE A 132 -13.56 20.83 -1.45
CA ILE A 132 -12.46 20.93 -2.40
C ILE A 132 -12.70 19.84 -3.46
N PRO A 133 -13.35 20.19 -4.59
CA PRO A 133 -13.65 19.20 -5.61
C PRO A 133 -12.37 18.65 -6.23
N GLN A 134 -12.36 17.37 -6.54
CA GLN A 134 -11.29 16.74 -7.29
C GLN A 134 -11.17 17.35 -8.69
N ILE A 135 -9.96 17.44 -9.25
CA ILE A 135 -9.72 17.94 -10.61
C ILE A 135 -10.50 17.12 -11.65
N MET A 136 -10.59 15.83 -11.42
CA MET A 136 -11.40 14.89 -12.20
C MET A 136 -11.77 13.68 -11.35
N PRO A 137 -12.85 12.96 -11.71
CA PRO A 137 -13.18 11.69 -11.06
C PRO A 137 -12.01 10.69 -11.15
N VAL A 138 -11.87 9.88 -10.13
CA VAL A 138 -10.77 8.92 -9.99
C VAL A 138 -10.66 7.97 -11.17
N MET A 139 -11.78 7.39 -11.62
CA MET A 139 -11.80 6.50 -12.79
C MET A 139 -11.39 7.23 -14.07
N SER A 140 -11.74 8.51 -14.21
CA SER A 140 -11.30 9.34 -15.34
C SER A 140 -9.78 9.56 -15.31
N ALA A 141 -9.20 9.79 -14.11
CA ALA A 141 -7.76 9.92 -13.94
C ALA A 141 -7.03 8.62 -14.32
N LEU A 142 -7.59 7.46 -13.96
CA LEU A 142 -7.04 6.16 -14.31
C LEU A 142 -7.04 5.95 -15.83
N VAL A 143 -8.20 6.10 -16.47
CA VAL A 143 -8.33 5.91 -17.93
C VAL A 143 -7.43 6.90 -18.66
N PHE A 144 -7.43 8.18 -18.26
CA PHE A 144 -6.54 9.21 -18.80
C PHE A 144 -5.07 8.80 -18.69
N SER A 145 -4.63 8.33 -17.53
CA SER A 145 -3.24 7.93 -17.28
C SER A 145 -2.81 6.78 -18.17
N ILE A 146 -3.67 5.77 -18.33
CA ILE A 146 -3.39 4.62 -19.19
C ILE A 146 -3.32 5.06 -20.66
N MET A 147 -4.30 5.85 -21.11
CA MET A 147 -4.35 6.30 -22.51
C MET A 147 -3.16 7.19 -22.86
N ILE A 148 -2.84 8.18 -22.02
CA ILE A 148 -1.70 9.09 -22.27
C ILE A 148 -0.38 8.34 -22.16
N GLY A 149 -0.22 7.45 -21.17
CA GLY A 149 0.99 6.64 -21.03
C GLY A 149 1.24 5.74 -22.25
N LEU A 150 0.22 5.06 -22.76
CA LEU A 150 0.30 4.23 -23.96
C LEU A 150 0.56 5.09 -25.22
N ALA A 151 -0.18 6.18 -25.41
CA ALA A 151 0.00 7.06 -26.57
C ALA A 151 1.40 7.68 -26.61
N ALA A 152 1.92 8.14 -25.47
CA ALA A 152 3.28 8.66 -25.36
C ALA A 152 4.35 7.60 -25.66
N ALA A 153 4.12 6.34 -25.23
CA ALA A 153 5.00 5.23 -25.56
C ALA A 153 4.98 4.91 -27.07
N TRP A 154 3.80 4.83 -27.70
CA TRP A 154 3.65 4.52 -29.12
C TRP A 154 4.22 5.61 -30.04
N THR A 155 4.02 6.88 -29.70
CA THR A 155 4.51 8.02 -30.49
C THR A 155 5.95 8.38 -30.17
N LYS A 156 6.57 7.72 -29.16
CA LYS A 156 7.92 8.06 -28.66
C LYS A 156 8.04 9.56 -28.29
N ALA A 157 6.99 10.11 -27.69
CA ALA A 157 6.88 11.52 -27.33
C ALA A 157 7.80 11.87 -26.14
N GLU A 158 9.07 12.19 -26.42
CA GLU A 158 10.08 12.45 -25.37
C GLU A 158 9.73 13.62 -24.47
N LEU A 159 9.22 14.72 -25.03
CA LEU A 159 8.82 15.89 -24.26
C LEU A 159 7.72 15.54 -23.26
N ILE A 160 6.68 14.85 -23.71
CA ILE A 160 5.56 14.43 -22.83
C ILE A 160 6.06 13.48 -21.75
N SER A 161 6.95 12.54 -22.08
CA SER A 161 7.52 11.63 -21.08
C SER A 161 8.30 12.37 -20.01
N ASN A 162 9.13 13.34 -20.39
CA ASN A 162 9.91 14.15 -19.45
C ASN A 162 8.99 15.01 -18.57
N ILE A 163 7.92 15.60 -19.14
CA ILE A 163 6.90 16.34 -18.36
C ILE A 163 6.21 15.43 -17.34
N LEU A 164 5.84 14.21 -17.72
CA LEU A 164 5.21 13.25 -16.81
C LEU A 164 6.18 12.84 -15.68
N GLU A 165 7.48 12.66 -15.98
CA GLU A 165 8.48 12.36 -14.95
C GLU A 165 8.69 13.54 -13.98
N GLU A 166 8.75 14.77 -14.47
CA GLU A 166 8.84 15.95 -13.61
C GLU A 166 7.56 16.12 -12.78
N PHE A 167 6.39 15.89 -13.36
CA PHE A 167 5.12 15.90 -12.63
C PHE A 167 5.09 14.83 -11.53
N GLN A 168 5.63 13.63 -11.78
CA GLN A 168 5.79 12.59 -10.77
C GLN A 168 6.64 13.07 -9.59
N LYS A 169 7.77 13.76 -9.83
CA LYS A 169 8.61 14.31 -8.78
C LYS A 169 7.88 15.36 -7.94
N ILE A 170 7.11 16.23 -8.59
CA ILE A 170 6.30 17.26 -7.92
C ILE A 170 5.24 16.61 -7.02
N VAL A 171 4.48 15.65 -7.55
CA VAL A 171 3.43 14.98 -6.78
C VAL A 171 4.04 14.13 -5.65
N LEU A 172 5.18 13.48 -5.87
CA LEU A 172 5.90 12.77 -4.80
C LEU A 172 6.31 13.74 -3.67
N ALA A 173 6.70 14.97 -4.00
CA ALA A 173 7.00 16.00 -3.00
C ALA A 173 5.73 16.41 -2.22
N ILE A 174 4.57 16.55 -2.89
CA ILE A 174 3.27 16.81 -2.24
C ILE A 174 2.91 15.66 -1.29
N VAL A 175 2.99 14.41 -1.74
CA VAL A 175 2.73 13.24 -0.91
C VAL A 175 3.65 13.24 0.32
N SER A 176 4.95 13.43 0.13
CA SER A 176 5.95 13.32 1.20
C SER A 176 5.91 14.47 2.19
N ARG A 177 5.61 15.70 1.73
CA ARG A 177 5.67 16.91 2.57
C ARG A 177 4.32 17.38 3.11
N ILE A 178 3.22 16.95 2.50
CA ILE A 178 1.87 17.35 2.89
C ILE A 178 1.08 16.13 3.37
N MET A 179 0.85 15.14 2.50
CA MET A 179 -0.05 14.03 2.84
C MET A 179 0.49 13.15 3.97
N ILE A 180 1.74 12.69 3.89
CA ILE A 180 2.33 11.84 4.94
C ILE A 180 2.34 12.53 6.32
N PRO A 181 2.72 13.81 6.47
CA PRO A 181 2.61 14.52 7.75
C PRO A 181 1.19 14.70 8.27
N ILE A 182 0.18 14.78 7.42
CA ILE A 182 -1.23 14.91 7.79
C ILE A 182 -1.79 13.58 8.35
N LEU A 183 -1.29 12.43 7.88
CA LEU A 183 -1.84 11.11 8.23
C LEU A 183 -1.97 10.86 9.74
N PRO A 184 -0.98 11.12 10.61
CA PRO A 184 -1.12 10.88 12.05
C PRO A 184 -2.27 11.65 12.67
N PHE A 185 -2.50 12.89 12.23
CA PHE A 185 -3.61 13.73 12.69
C PHE A 185 -4.95 13.19 12.18
N PHE A 186 -5.05 12.92 10.87
CA PHE A 186 -6.25 12.34 10.25
C PHE A 186 -6.66 11.02 10.92
N ILE A 187 -5.68 10.14 11.18
CA ILE A 187 -5.89 8.88 11.88
C ILE A 187 -6.35 9.13 13.34
N GLY A 188 -5.70 10.03 14.04
CA GLY A 188 -6.08 10.39 15.42
C GLY A 188 -7.52 10.89 15.50
N LEU A 189 -7.93 11.80 14.61
CA LEU A 189 -9.29 12.33 14.54
C LEU A 189 -10.30 11.24 14.16
N THR A 190 -9.94 10.32 13.26
CA THR A 190 -10.79 9.18 12.87
C THR A 190 -11.02 8.24 14.06
N PHE A 191 -9.97 7.87 14.77
CA PHE A 191 -10.09 7.03 15.97
C PHE A 191 -10.80 7.71 17.13
N CYS A 192 -10.71 9.03 17.24
CA CYS A 192 -11.48 9.82 18.20
C CYS A 192 -12.99 9.68 17.92
N GLY A 193 -13.41 9.83 16.66
CA GLY A 193 -14.80 9.61 16.26
C GLY A 193 -15.28 8.19 16.54
N LEU A 194 -14.54 7.18 16.06
CA LEU A 194 -14.87 5.76 16.26
C LEU A 194 -14.94 5.38 17.74
N SER A 195 -14.11 6.00 18.58
CA SER A 195 -14.08 5.76 20.00
C SER A 195 -15.25 6.41 20.73
N TYR A 196 -15.61 7.65 20.34
CA TYR A 196 -16.79 8.35 20.82
C TYR A 196 -18.08 7.59 20.48
N GLU A 197 -18.22 7.10 19.24
CA GLU A 197 -19.35 6.28 18.80
C GLU A 197 -19.48 4.96 19.57
N GLY A 198 -18.41 4.48 20.22
CA GLY A 198 -18.34 3.21 20.91
C GLY A 198 -18.02 2.00 20.00
N SER A 199 -17.71 2.26 18.72
CA SER A 199 -17.36 1.19 17.76
C SER A 199 -16.00 0.56 18.03
N ILE A 200 -15.06 1.31 18.63
CA ILE A 200 -13.68 0.85 18.77
C ILE A 200 -13.54 -0.36 19.71
N THR A 201 -14.27 -0.38 20.82
CA THR A 201 -14.22 -1.50 21.79
C THR A 201 -14.70 -2.82 21.18
N LYS A 202 -15.61 -2.74 20.21
CA LYS A 202 -16.13 -3.87 19.44
C LYS A 202 -15.19 -4.29 18.32
N GLN A 203 -14.48 -3.35 17.69
CA GLN A 203 -13.69 -3.57 16.46
C GLN A 203 -12.22 -3.89 16.74
N VAL A 204 -11.60 -3.39 17.82
CA VAL A 204 -10.18 -3.65 18.13
C VAL A 204 -9.84 -5.14 18.19
N PRO A 205 -10.63 -6.02 18.85
CA PRO A 205 -10.31 -7.46 18.85
C PRO A 205 -10.37 -8.07 17.45
N VAL A 206 -11.25 -7.58 16.59
CA VAL A 206 -11.36 -8.03 15.19
C VAL A 206 -10.13 -7.58 14.41
N PHE A 207 -9.73 -6.31 14.51
CA PHE A 207 -8.55 -5.80 13.83
C PHE A 207 -7.27 -6.52 14.25
N LEU A 208 -7.09 -6.84 15.52
CA LEU A 208 -5.94 -7.62 15.98
C LEU A 208 -5.90 -9.01 15.35
N LYS A 209 -7.04 -9.71 15.26
CA LYS A 209 -7.13 -11.01 14.58
C LYS A 209 -6.78 -10.88 13.09
N ILE A 210 -7.30 -9.85 12.42
CA ILE A 210 -7.04 -9.59 11.01
C ILE A 210 -5.56 -9.33 10.76
N ILE A 211 -4.92 -8.51 11.61
CA ILE A 211 -3.49 -8.23 11.54
C ILE A 211 -2.67 -9.52 11.61
N ILE A 212 -3.00 -10.41 12.54
CA ILE A 212 -2.33 -11.71 12.68
C ILE A 212 -2.55 -12.58 11.45
N ILE A 213 -3.77 -12.65 10.93
CA ILE A 213 -4.10 -13.42 9.73
C ILE A 213 -3.28 -12.91 8.53
N VAL A 214 -3.21 -11.60 8.33
CA VAL A 214 -2.43 -11.01 7.23
C VAL A 214 -0.94 -11.25 7.41
N LEU A 215 -0.40 -11.17 8.63
CA LEU A 215 0.99 -11.52 8.91
C LEU A 215 1.29 -12.98 8.55
N ILE A 216 0.44 -13.89 8.94
CA ILE A 216 0.56 -15.31 8.56
C ILE A 216 0.49 -15.43 7.03
N GLY A 217 -0.43 -14.70 6.39
CA GLY A 217 -0.56 -14.64 4.94
C GLY A 217 0.73 -14.17 4.24
N HIS A 218 1.43 -13.16 4.79
CA HIS A 218 2.72 -12.71 4.27
C HIS A 218 3.77 -13.84 4.30
N TYR A 219 3.88 -14.58 5.41
CA TYR A 219 4.84 -15.67 5.51
C TYR A 219 4.51 -16.85 4.59
N ILE A 220 3.23 -17.17 4.44
CA ILE A 220 2.78 -18.20 3.48
C ILE A 220 3.11 -17.75 2.05
N TRP A 221 2.80 -16.49 1.70
CA TRP A 221 3.09 -15.95 0.37
C TRP A 221 4.59 -15.93 0.08
N MET A 222 5.42 -15.45 1.00
CA MET A 222 6.88 -15.49 0.86
C MET A 222 7.39 -16.91 0.67
N THR A 223 6.90 -17.86 1.46
CA THR A 223 7.27 -19.29 1.32
C THR A 223 6.92 -19.82 -0.06
N LEU A 224 5.73 -19.54 -0.55
CA LEU A 224 5.30 -19.92 -1.90
C LEU A 224 6.18 -19.28 -2.97
N LEU A 225 6.44 -17.98 -2.87
CA LEU A 225 7.23 -17.22 -3.83
C LEU A 225 8.68 -17.73 -3.92
N TYR A 226 9.33 -17.97 -2.77
CA TYR A 226 10.67 -18.54 -2.71
C TYR A 226 10.71 -19.99 -3.20
N THR A 227 9.67 -20.77 -2.94
CA THR A 227 9.55 -22.14 -3.45
C THR A 227 9.48 -22.12 -4.99
N ILE A 228 8.62 -21.28 -5.55
CA ILE A 228 8.51 -21.10 -7.01
C ILE A 228 9.86 -20.65 -7.60
N ALA A 229 10.51 -19.68 -6.96
CA ALA A 229 11.81 -19.17 -7.39
C ALA A 229 12.88 -20.26 -7.40
N GLY A 230 12.93 -21.07 -6.34
CA GLY A 230 13.88 -22.20 -6.24
C GLY A 230 13.63 -23.28 -7.28
N LEU A 231 12.36 -23.69 -7.48
CA LEU A 231 11.99 -24.68 -8.48
C LEU A 231 12.28 -24.19 -9.92
N TYR A 232 11.96 -22.92 -10.20
CA TYR A 232 12.23 -22.33 -11.49
C TYR A 232 13.72 -22.18 -11.78
N SER A 233 14.50 -21.61 -10.86
CA SER A 233 15.93 -21.38 -11.04
C SER A 233 16.79 -22.65 -10.88
N LYS A 234 16.24 -23.71 -10.28
CA LYS A 234 16.96 -24.92 -9.83
C LYS A 234 18.08 -24.61 -8.83
N LYS A 235 17.92 -23.54 -8.04
CA LYS A 235 18.86 -23.10 -7.01
C LYS A 235 18.20 -23.12 -5.63
N ASN A 236 19.01 -23.17 -4.56
CA ASN A 236 18.50 -23.19 -3.19
C ASN A 236 17.96 -21.81 -2.79
N PRO A 237 16.63 -21.63 -2.61
CA PRO A 237 16.07 -20.32 -2.23
C PRO A 237 16.38 -19.93 -0.78
N ILE A 238 16.66 -20.90 0.12
CA ILE A 238 17.03 -20.64 1.51
C ILE A 238 18.35 -19.86 1.58
N GLU A 239 19.23 -20.08 0.62
CA GLU A 239 20.50 -19.38 0.52
C GLU A 239 20.30 -17.88 0.30
N VAL A 240 19.25 -17.47 -0.38
CA VAL A 240 18.90 -16.06 -0.56
C VAL A 240 18.24 -15.49 0.70
N ILE A 241 17.16 -16.11 1.18
CA ILE A 241 16.33 -15.55 2.27
C ILE A 241 17.09 -15.43 3.59
N ARG A 242 18.06 -16.31 3.88
CA ARG A 242 18.86 -16.26 5.13
C ARG A 242 19.64 -14.96 5.32
N HIS A 243 19.90 -14.25 4.23
CA HIS A 243 20.61 -12.95 4.27
C HIS A 243 19.68 -11.75 4.43
N TYR A 244 18.37 -11.92 4.25
CA TYR A 244 17.40 -10.81 4.17
C TYR A 244 16.93 -10.26 5.52
N GLY A 245 17.31 -10.87 6.65
CA GLY A 245 16.93 -10.39 7.99
C GLY A 245 17.16 -8.88 8.21
N PRO A 246 18.36 -8.33 7.89
CA PRO A 246 18.58 -6.89 8.04
C PRO A 246 17.68 -6.02 7.16
N ALA A 247 17.41 -6.43 5.91
CA ALA A 247 16.51 -5.71 5.02
C ALA A 247 15.07 -5.77 5.51
N TYR A 248 14.58 -6.94 5.98
CA TYR A 248 13.28 -7.12 6.59
C TYR A 248 13.06 -6.17 7.78
N LEU A 249 14.01 -6.12 8.72
CA LEU A 249 13.92 -5.24 9.89
C LEU A 249 14.02 -3.76 9.54
N THR A 250 14.83 -3.40 8.54
CA THR A 250 14.93 -2.02 8.05
C THR A 250 13.60 -1.58 7.42
N SER A 251 12.96 -2.44 6.66
CA SER A 251 11.66 -2.18 6.04
C SER A 251 10.56 -1.95 7.08
N ILE A 252 10.53 -2.74 8.15
CA ILE A 252 9.60 -2.53 9.26
C ILE A 252 9.79 -1.13 9.86
N GLY A 253 11.04 -0.69 10.03
CA GLY A 253 11.33 0.61 10.64
C GLY A 253 11.11 1.81 9.72
N THR A 254 11.24 1.63 8.40
CA THR A 254 11.15 2.72 7.42
C THR A 254 9.80 2.80 6.71
N MET A 255 9.07 1.69 6.62
CA MET A 255 7.86 1.54 5.79
C MET A 255 8.10 1.96 4.32
N SER A 256 9.34 1.84 3.84
CA SER A 256 9.74 2.32 2.52
C SER A 256 10.74 1.38 1.86
N SER A 257 10.33 0.80 0.74
CA SER A 257 11.22 -0.04 -0.08
C SER A 257 12.40 0.78 -0.61
N ALA A 258 12.16 2.03 -1.03
CA ALA A 258 13.20 2.93 -1.50
C ALA A 258 14.24 3.25 -0.41
N ALA A 259 13.81 3.52 0.83
CA ALA A 259 14.72 3.77 1.95
C ALA A 259 15.51 2.51 2.36
N THR A 260 14.98 1.32 2.07
CA THR A 260 15.59 0.03 2.41
C THR A 260 16.54 -0.47 1.32
N LEU A 261 16.50 0.11 0.12
CA LEU A 261 17.18 -0.38 -1.09
C LEU A 261 18.68 -0.70 -0.86
N ALA A 262 19.42 0.20 -0.23
CA ALA A 262 20.84 -0.01 0.01
C ALA A 262 21.14 -1.25 0.89
N VAL A 263 20.26 -1.51 1.88
CA VAL A 263 20.39 -2.69 2.74
C VAL A 263 19.96 -3.95 1.99
N ALA A 264 18.90 -3.87 1.16
CA ALA A 264 18.44 -4.97 0.32
C ALA A 264 19.51 -5.41 -0.68
N LEU A 265 20.20 -4.45 -1.34
CA LEU A 265 21.34 -4.72 -2.22
C LEU A 265 22.49 -5.43 -1.48
N GLN A 266 22.84 -4.96 -0.28
CA GLN A 266 23.86 -5.62 0.54
C GLN A 266 23.45 -7.04 0.93
N CYS A 267 22.19 -7.26 1.25
CA CYS A 267 21.66 -8.58 1.60
C CYS A 267 21.68 -9.53 0.39
N ALA A 268 21.19 -9.10 -0.76
CA ALA A 268 21.20 -9.88 -2.00
C ALA A 268 22.62 -10.16 -2.49
N GLY A 269 23.53 -9.19 -2.37
CA GLY A 269 24.93 -9.32 -2.78
C GLY A 269 25.75 -10.36 -1.98
N LYS A 270 25.25 -10.78 -0.80
CA LYS A 270 25.84 -11.87 -0.01
C LYS A 270 25.46 -13.26 -0.51
N SER A 271 24.47 -13.36 -1.37
CA SER A 271 24.01 -14.63 -1.89
C SER A 271 24.97 -15.20 -2.95
N ASN A 272 25.31 -16.47 -2.81
CA ASN A 272 26.16 -17.18 -3.76
C ASN A 272 25.36 -17.77 -4.94
N VAL A 273 24.02 -17.72 -4.92
CA VAL A 273 23.16 -18.26 -5.95
C VAL A 273 22.54 -17.20 -6.86
N LEU A 274 22.60 -15.92 -6.46
CA LEU A 274 22.19 -14.80 -7.29
C LEU A 274 23.34 -14.33 -8.18
N ARG A 275 23.07 -14.09 -9.46
CA ARG A 275 24.02 -13.44 -10.36
C ARG A 275 24.19 -11.97 -9.95
N LYS A 276 25.42 -11.47 -9.94
CA LYS A 276 25.72 -10.10 -9.50
C LYS A 276 25.06 -9.03 -10.36
N ASP A 277 25.06 -9.22 -11.68
CA ASP A 277 24.38 -8.33 -12.62
C ASP A 277 22.85 -8.33 -12.41
N MET A 278 22.25 -9.46 -12.05
CA MET A 278 20.83 -9.53 -11.70
C MET A 278 20.53 -8.91 -10.35
N VAL A 279 21.45 -8.93 -9.40
CA VAL A 279 21.31 -8.18 -8.14
C VAL A 279 21.32 -6.69 -8.39
N SER A 280 22.28 -6.19 -9.19
CA SER A 280 22.43 -4.77 -9.53
C SER A 280 21.25 -4.25 -10.37
N PHE A 281 20.64 -5.08 -11.21
CA PHE A 281 19.49 -4.75 -12.03
C PHE A 281 18.16 -4.98 -11.31
N GLY A 282 17.97 -6.19 -10.76
CA GLY A 282 16.65 -6.65 -10.27
C GLY A 282 16.25 -6.00 -8.95
N ILE A 283 17.15 -5.92 -7.96
CA ILE A 283 16.80 -5.38 -6.64
C ILE A 283 16.35 -3.91 -6.70
N PRO A 284 17.06 -2.99 -7.41
CA PRO A 284 16.58 -1.61 -7.54
C PRO A 284 15.26 -1.51 -8.33
N LEU A 285 15.08 -2.36 -9.34
CA LEU A 285 13.86 -2.38 -10.13
C LEU A 285 12.67 -2.87 -9.29
N PHE A 286 12.79 -4.04 -8.67
CA PHE A 286 11.71 -4.64 -7.89
C PHE A 286 11.32 -3.82 -6.67
N ALA A 287 12.27 -3.18 -6.00
CA ALA A 287 11.98 -2.26 -4.90
C ALA A 287 10.99 -1.13 -5.27
N ASN A 288 10.83 -0.83 -6.57
CA ASN A 288 9.92 0.18 -7.07
C ASN A 288 8.62 -0.37 -7.69
N ILE A 289 8.61 -1.62 -8.18
CA ILE A 289 7.49 -2.15 -8.95
C ILE A 289 6.84 -3.41 -8.36
N HIS A 290 7.42 -3.98 -7.28
CA HIS A 290 6.95 -5.21 -6.67
C HIS A 290 6.44 -4.96 -5.25
N LEU A 291 5.13 -4.98 -5.07
CA LEU A 291 4.46 -4.63 -3.82
C LEU A 291 3.53 -5.75 -3.33
N CYS A 292 3.96 -7.01 -3.46
CA CYS A 292 3.13 -8.19 -3.18
C CYS A 292 2.58 -8.23 -1.75
N GLY A 293 3.35 -7.85 -0.75
CA GLY A 293 2.92 -7.84 0.66
C GLY A 293 1.94 -6.71 0.95
N SER A 294 2.19 -5.51 0.41
CA SER A 294 1.26 -4.38 0.55
C SER A 294 -0.06 -4.66 -0.16
N VAL A 295 -0.02 -5.24 -1.35
CA VAL A 295 -1.22 -5.66 -2.12
C VAL A 295 -2.01 -6.73 -1.36
N LEU A 296 -1.33 -7.75 -0.81
CA LEU A 296 -1.97 -8.79 0.00
C LEU A 296 -2.71 -8.18 1.21
N THR A 297 -2.04 -7.28 1.92
CA THR A 297 -2.62 -6.55 3.06
C THR A 297 -3.85 -5.75 2.64
N GLU A 298 -3.72 -4.98 1.57
CA GLU A 298 -4.77 -4.09 1.07
C GLU A 298 -6.03 -4.85 0.68
N VAL A 299 -5.88 -5.94 -0.05
CA VAL A 299 -7.01 -6.78 -0.48
C VAL A 299 -7.76 -7.36 0.71
N PHE A 300 -7.04 -7.95 1.68
CA PHE A 300 -7.69 -8.53 2.85
C PHE A 300 -8.41 -7.48 3.69
N PHE A 301 -7.80 -6.31 3.84
CA PHE A 301 -8.39 -5.20 4.59
C PHE A 301 -9.60 -4.62 3.88
N CYS A 302 -9.57 -4.43 2.57
CA CYS A 302 -10.73 -3.99 1.80
C CYS A 302 -11.91 -4.94 1.99
N MET A 303 -11.69 -6.26 1.86
CA MET A 303 -12.75 -7.25 2.08
C MET A 303 -13.30 -7.21 3.52
N THR A 304 -12.42 -7.01 4.50
CA THR A 304 -12.81 -6.93 5.91
C THR A 304 -13.57 -5.65 6.22
N VAL A 305 -13.07 -4.49 5.76
CA VAL A 305 -13.76 -3.20 5.95
C VAL A 305 -15.12 -3.21 5.27
N SER A 306 -15.22 -3.80 4.08
CA SER A 306 -16.51 -4.00 3.41
C SER A 306 -17.47 -4.81 4.27
N LYS A 307 -17.01 -5.91 4.87
CA LYS A 307 -17.84 -6.73 5.77
C LYS A 307 -18.25 -5.97 7.03
N ILE A 308 -17.36 -5.18 7.62
CA ILE A 308 -17.63 -4.39 8.84
C ILE A 308 -18.66 -3.29 8.57
N LEU A 309 -18.48 -2.50 7.51
CA LEU A 309 -19.28 -1.30 7.26
C LEU A 309 -20.56 -1.56 6.46
N TYR A 310 -20.47 -2.46 5.48
CA TYR A 310 -21.58 -2.70 4.55
C TYR A 310 -22.24 -4.08 4.76
N GLY A 311 -21.78 -4.87 5.74
CA GLY A 311 -22.34 -6.18 6.08
C GLY A 311 -22.02 -7.29 5.07
N THR A 312 -21.41 -6.98 3.93
CA THR A 312 -21.14 -7.91 2.82
C THR A 312 -19.67 -7.89 2.42
N ILE A 313 -19.18 -9.01 1.90
CA ILE A 313 -17.90 -9.10 1.21
C ILE A 313 -18.15 -8.80 -0.27
N PRO A 314 -17.29 -8.03 -0.97
CA PRO A 314 -17.45 -7.74 -2.38
C PRO A 314 -17.57 -9.02 -3.23
N SER A 315 -18.28 -8.96 -4.35
CA SER A 315 -18.48 -10.11 -5.24
C SER A 315 -17.16 -10.61 -5.85
N ALA A 316 -17.10 -11.88 -6.23
CA ALA A 316 -15.90 -12.44 -6.88
C ALA A 316 -15.51 -11.68 -8.16
N GLY A 317 -16.49 -11.27 -8.98
CA GLY A 317 -16.24 -10.48 -10.18
C GLY A 317 -15.62 -9.11 -9.85
N THR A 318 -16.13 -8.42 -8.83
CA THR A 318 -15.57 -7.15 -8.35
C THR A 318 -14.15 -7.34 -7.83
N MET A 319 -13.89 -8.41 -7.06
CA MET A 319 -12.55 -8.69 -6.53
C MET A 319 -11.55 -9.08 -7.63
N ILE A 320 -11.96 -9.81 -8.66
CA ILE A 320 -11.09 -10.12 -9.81
C ILE A 320 -10.67 -8.82 -10.51
N LEU A 321 -11.64 -7.94 -10.80
CA LEU A 321 -11.34 -6.63 -11.41
C LEU A 321 -10.41 -5.79 -10.51
N PHE A 322 -10.73 -5.71 -9.23
CA PHE A 322 -9.92 -4.98 -8.26
C PHE A 322 -8.48 -5.51 -8.20
N CYS A 323 -8.27 -6.83 -8.09
CA CYS A 323 -6.94 -7.45 -8.00
C CYS A 323 -6.09 -7.20 -9.26
N VAL A 324 -6.68 -7.34 -10.45
CA VAL A 324 -5.98 -7.12 -11.73
C VAL A 324 -5.56 -5.64 -11.86
N LEU A 325 -6.46 -4.72 -11.57
CA LEU A 325 -6.16 -3.29 -11.61
C LEU A 325 -5.16 -2.91 -10.52
N LEU A 326 -5.31 -3.42 -9.30
CA LEU A 326 -4.39 -3.16 -8.19
C LEU A 326 -2.95 -3.57 -8.54
N GLY A 327 -2.76 -4.67 -9.27
CA GLY A 327 -1.44 -5.05 -9.79
C GLY A 327 -0.81 -3.99 -10.70
N ILE A 328 -1.60 -3.31 -11.54
CA ILE A 328 -1.13 -2.21 -12.39
C ILE A 328 -0.74 -1.01 -11.51
N PHE A 329 -1.58 -0.66 -10.53
CA PHE A 329 -1.30 0.43 -9.59
C PHE A 329 -0.05 0.16 -8.75
N ALA A 330 0.17 -1.10 -8.35
CA ALA A 330 1.35 -1.50 -7.60
C ALA A 330 2.67 -1.24 -8.35
N ILE A 331 2.69 -1.41 -9.70
CA ILE A 331 3.86 -1.07 -10.52
C ILE A 331 4.13 0.44 -10.50
N GLY A 332 3.08 1.27 -10.46
CA GLY A 332 3.19 2.72 -10.47
C GLY A 332 3.26 3.36 -9.09
N ALA A 333 3.00 2.61 -8.03
CA ALA A 333 2.95 3.16 -6.68
C ALA A 333 4.34 3.58 -6.17
N PRO A 334 4.44 4.72 -5.46
CA PRO A 334 5.72 5.13 -4.90
C PRO A 334 6.15 4.21 -3.75
N GLY A 335 7.44 3.87 -3.68
CA GLY A 335 8.04 3.07 -2.60
C GLY A 335 8.19 3.82 -1.27
N VAL A 336 7.18 4.61 -0.88
CA VAL A 336 7.12 5.41 0.35
C VAL A 336 6.03 4.89 1.28
N PRO A 337 6.04 5.24 2.58
CA PRO A 337 5.00 4.82 3.52
C PRO A 337 3.58 5.13 3.02
N GLY A 338 2.71 4.12 3.02
CA GLY A 338 1.33 4.25 2.53
C GLY A 338 1.19 4.35 1.01
N GLY A 339 2.29 4.27 0.25
CA GLY A 339 2.30 4.52 -1.20
C GLY A 339 1.32 3.65 -1.98
N THR A 340 1.20 2.37 -1.63
CA THR A 340 0.29 1.42 -2.32
C THR A 340 -1.17 1.84 -2.15
N VAL A 341 -1.63 1.97 -0.91
CA VAL A 341 -3.03 2.32 -0.64
C VAL A 341 -3.37 3.73 -1.13
N MET A 342 -2.41 4.66 -1.08
CA MET A 342 -2.60 6.00 -1.63
C MET A 342 -2.80 5.95 -3.15
N ALA A 343 -1.98 5.18 -3.86
CA ALA A 343 -2.11 5.02 -5.31
C ALA A 343 -3.44 4.35 -5.68
N SER A 344 -3.93 3.41 -4.88
CA SER A 344 -5.13 2.60 -5.16
C SER A 344 -6.43 3.17 -4.60
N LEU A 345 -6.41 4.31 -3.89
CA LEU A 345 -7.64 4.92 -3.32
C LEU A 345 -8.77 5.04 -4.35
N GLY A 346 -8.40 5.31 -5.59
CA GLY A 346 -9.34 5.35 -6.68
C GLY A 346 -10.01 4.03 -7.02
N LEU A 347 -9.32 2.92 -6.84
CA LEU A 347 -9.93 1.60 -7.00
C LEU A 347 -10.85 1.28 -5.82
N ILE A 348 -10.42 1.65 -4.61
CA ILE A 348 -11.20 1.45 -3.38
C ILE A 348 -12.54 2.19 -3.47
N THR A 349 -12.54 3.43 -3.95
CA THR A 349 -13.76 4.22 -4.12
C THR A 349 -14.55 3.86 -5.38
N GLY A 350 -13.88 3.71 -6.52
CA GLY A 350 -14.53 3.53 -7.83
C GLY A 350 -14.94 2.10 -8.15
N VAL A 351 -14.20 1.08 -7.70
CA VAL A 351 -14.48 -0.34 -7.97
C VAL A 351 -15.19 -0.99 -6.79
N LEU A 352 -14.70 -0.74 -5.56
CA LEU A 352 -15.31 -1.33 -4.36
C LEU A 352 -16.45 -0.50 -3.79
N GLY A 353 -16.63 0.75 -4.24
CA GLY A 353 -17.71 1.61 -3.84
C GLY A 353 -17.60 2.16 -2.41
N PHE A 354 -16.38 2.25 -1.87
CA PHE A 354 -16.21 2.76 -0.51
C PHE A 354 -16.55 4.25 -0.43
N ASN A 355 -17.32 4.59 0.60
CA ASN A 355 -17.56 5.97 0.99
C ASN A 355 -16.36 6.55 1.79
N ASP A 356 -16.44 7.82 2.18
CA ASP A 356 -15.40 8.51 2.94
C ASP A 356 -15.05 7.81 4.25
N THR A 357 -16.03 7.24 4.95
CA THR A 357 -15.81 6.50 6.19
C THR A 357 -15.04 5.21 5.94
N GLY A 358 -15.42 4.44 4.92
CA GLY A 358 -14.73 3.22 4.51
C GLY A 358 -13.31 3.51 4.06
N THR A 359 -13.12 4.56 3.28
CA THR A 359 -11.80 5.01 2.81
C THR A 359 -10.92 5.45 3.97
N ALA A 360 -11.44 6.24 4.90
CA ALA A 360 -10.72 6.68 6.11
C ALA A 360 -10.30 5.49 6.98
N LEU A 361 -11.20 4.53 7.20
CA LEU A 361 -10.92 3.32 7.97
C LEU A 361 -9.85 2.47 7.27
N MET A 362 -9.96 2.29 5.96
CA MET A 362 -8.97 1.55 5.16
C MET A 362 -7.58 2.17 5.25
N LEU A 363 -7.46 3.48 5.03
CA LEU A 363 -6.19 4.21 5.17
C LEU A 363 -5.59 4.01 6.56
N THR A 364 -6.42 4.07 7.59
CA THR A 364 -5.98 3.96 8.98
C THR A 364 -5.41 2.58 9.30
N ILE A 365 -6.16 1.50 9.01
CA ILE A 365 -5.70 0.15 9.33
C ILE A 365 -4.52 -0.28 8.45
N PHE A 366 -4.50 0.16 7.19
CA PHE A 366 -3.38 -0.11 6.29
C PHE A 366 -2.09 0.55 6.81
N ALA A 367 -2.17 1.83 7.22
CA ALA A 367 -1.00 2.56 7.72
C ALA A 367 -0.39 1.94 8.98
N LEU A 368 -1.18 1.27 9.82
CA LEU A 368 -0.68 0.55 11.00
C LEU A 368 0.08 -0.74 10.64
N GLN A 369 -0.21 -1.35 9.50
CA GLN A 369 0.39 -2.62 9.10
C GLN A 369 1.35 -2.52 7.91
N ASP A 370 1.46 -1.36 7.28
CA ASP A 370 2.30 -1.13 6.09
C ASP A 370 3.78 -1.52 6.31
N SER A 371 4.27 -1.43 7.55
CA SER A 371 5.58 -1.92 7.98
C SER A 371 5.83 -3.38 7.56
N PHE A 372 4.88 -4.26 7.78
CA PHE A 372 5.01 -5.69 7.50
C PHE A 372 4.77 -6.00 6.02
N GLY A 373 3.84 -5.26 5.37
CA GLY A 373 3.65 -5.33 3.94
C GLY A 373 4.92 -4.96 3.18
N THR A 374 5.55 -3.85 3.56
CA THR A 374 6.83 -3.40 2.99
C THR A 374 7.96 -4.41 3.24
N ALA A 375 8.01 -5.01 4.42
CA ALA A 375 9.01 -6.04 4.72
C ALA A 375 8.83 -7.29 3.85
N CYS A 376 7.58 -7.68 3.57
CA CYS A 376 7.26 -8.74 2.62
C CYS A 376 7.66 -8.38 1.19
N ASN A 377 7.39 -7.13 0.73
CA ASN A 377 7.80 -6.64 -0.59
C ASN A 377 9.31 -6.79 -0.78
N VAL A 378 10.09 -6.13 0.08
CA VAL A 378 11.57 -6.10 -0.01
C VAL A 378 12.17 -7.49 0.10
N THR A 379 11.61 -8.36 0.93
CA THR A 379 12.11 -9.74 1.02
C THR A 379 11.73 -10.54 -0.22
N GLY A 380 10.55 -10.33 -0.77
CA GLY A 380 10.10 -10.93 -2.03
C GLY A 380 10.96 -10.55 -3.23
N ASP A 381 11.56 -9.35 -3.24
CA ASP A 381 12.47 -8.90 -4.31
C ASP A 381 13.65 -9.86 -4.51
N GLY A 382 14.14 -10.47 -3.42
CA GLY A 382 15.16 -11.51 -3.48
C GLY A 382 14.71 -12.75 -4.24
N ALA A 383 13.45 -13.17 -4.05
CA ALA A 383 12.89 -14.31 -4.78
C ALA A 383 12.72 -13.98 -6.27
N LEU A 384 12.24 -12.78 -6.62
CA LEU A 384 12.11 -12.36 -8.01
C LEU A 384 13.49 -12.25 -8.70
N THR A 385 14.50 -11.77 -8.00
CA THR A 385 15.88 -11.73 -8.50
C THR A 385 16.44 -13.14 -8.72
N LEU A 386 16.04 -14.12 -7.91
CA LEU A 386 16.38 -15.53 -8.12
C LEU A 386 15.70 -16.09 -9.37
N ILE A 387 14.43 -15.73 -9.64
CA ILE A 387 13.73 -16.08 -10.89
C ILE A 387 14.45 -15.47 -12.08
N LEU A 388 14.83 -14.20 -12.03
CA LEU A 388 15.60 -13.54 -13.11
C LEU A 388 16.95 -14.21 -13.34
N THR A 389 17.67 -14.58 -12.27
CA THR A 389 18.92 -15.34 -12.37
C THR A 389 18.70 -16.65 -13.12
N GLY A 390 17.66 -17.43 -12.74
CA GLY A 390 17.32 -18.67 -13.41
C GLY A 390 16.90 -18.47 -14.88
N TYR A 391 16.17 -17.37 -15.16
CA TYR A 391 15.78 -17.02 -16.52
C TYR A 391 16.99 -16.73 -17.41
N THR A 392 17.91 -15.88 -16.96
CA THR A 392 19.09 -15.49 -17.73
C THR A 392 20.00 -16.68 -18.02
N GLU A 393 20.21 -17.58 -17.04
CA GLU A 393 20.98 -18.80 -17.23
C GLU A 393 20.34 -19.76 -18.24
N ARG A 394 19.02 -19.98 -18.15
CA ARG A 394 18.28 -20.86 -19.08
C ARG A 394 18.29 -20.37 -20.53
N HIS A 395 18.37 -19.05 -20.74
CA HIS A 395 18.38 -18.45 -22.08
C HIS A 395 19.78 -18.08 -22.56
N GLY A 396 20.84 -18.54 -21.87
CA GLY A 396 22.22 -18.30 -22.28
C GLY A 396 22.61 -16.80 -22.30
N ILE A 397 21.93 -15.97 -21.51
CA ILE A 397 22.26 -14.53 -21.41
C ILE A 397 23.54 -14.42 -20.60
N LYS A 398 24.62 -13.96 -21.25
CA LYS A 398 25.94 -13.79 -20.60
C LYS A 398 25.83 -12.80 -19.44
N GLU A 399 26.61 -13.07 -18.40
CA GLU A 399 26.75 -12.11 -17.28
C GLU A 399 27.37 -10.81 -17.80
N GLY A 400 26.73 -9.68 -17.51
CA GLY A 400 27.29 -8.38 -17.84
C GLY A 400 28.55 -8.16 -17.00
N THR A 401 29.69 -7.93 -17.64
CA THR A 401 30.88 -7.45 -16.94
C THR A 401 30.60 -6.01 -16.51
N ASP A 402 30.64 -5.74 -15.20
CA ASP A 402 30.67 -4.37 -14.68
C ASP A 402 31.83 -3.62 -15.35
N ASN A 403 31.52 -2.71 -16.27
CA ASN A 403 32.44 -1.68 -16.76
C ASN A 403 32.22 -0.39 -16.00
#